data_7765fbd34d9d33c845b1e3bf9b4c8d9e
#
_entry.id   7765fbd34d9d33c845b1e3bf9b4c8d9e
#
_cell.length_a   1.000
_cell.length_b   1.000
_cell.length_c   1.000
_cell.angle_alpha   90.00
_cell.angle_beta   90.00
_cell.angle_gamma   90.00
#
_symmetry.space_group_name_H-M   'P 1'
#
loop_
_entity.id
_entity.type
_entity.pdbx_description
1 polymer ?
#
loop_
_entity_poly.entity_id
_entity_poly.type
_entity_poly.pdbx_seq_one_letter_code
_entity_poly.pdbx_strand_id
1 'polypeptide(L)'
;MRFLFLLCCWVISFPTYCGAVEVTPQVEQWGTAEVSLPGPSKGNPFSDVLLSAKFYEGETSIEVDGFYDGDGVYRLRFMPEKQGKWRFVTKSNVPELDAQEGEFTVTAPTGNNHGPVRVANTFHFAYADGTPYKQLGTTCYVWNHQPAELQAKTLETLADSPFNKLRFCVFPKRYKWNENEPELYPFEGKPPRTWNTERFDPKFFQHLDQCVLELQKLGIEADIILLHPYDEGHWGFDRMTPVEDDRYLKYVVSRLAAYRNVWWSLANEYDFMTEKREEDWERIGELVAAEDRFEHLLSIHNGKRLFNQTRPWLTHASIQNGSAVEDPARAELFRDAFRKPIVFDEVKYEGNIPKRWGNISAEELVHRFWAGTIGGTYVGHGETYLSPDDILWWSKGGVLKGESPPRLEFLRKVLADSPAEGIDPIDKWQNPEYAGKSAEYYLIYLGKEKPTEWLFKLPNPPQLVGLPPAEKMTFTAEVLDAWNMTVTPVEGTFTLKKLDDYFYGDTKGRKIKLPGKPYQVIRIKRVHDSD
;
A
#
# COMPACT_ATOMS: atom_id res chain seq x y z
N MET A 1 -71.79 19.74 -50.20
CA MET A 1 -70.75 20.25 -49.23
C MET A 1 -70.12 19.04 -48.59
N ARG A 2 -68.90 18.67 -49.05
CA ARG A 2 -68.06 17.58 -48.46
C ARG A 2 -66.98 18.23 -47.62
N PHE A 3 -66.99 17.97 -46.32
CA PHE A 3 -65.91 18.37 -45.38
C PHE A 3 -64.81 17.33 -45.43
N LEU A 4 -63.60 17.77 -45.82
CA LEU A 4 -62.35 17.00 -45.76
C LEU A 4 -61.75 17.23 -44.39
N PHE A 5 -61.63 16.18 -43.59
CA PHE A 5 -60.82 16.21 -42.34
C PHE A 5 -59.36 15.88 -42.70
N LEU A 6 -58.44 16.87 -42.52
CA LEU A 6 -57.02 16.64 -42.56
C LEU A 6 -56.58 16.14 -41.18
N LEU A 7 -56.09 14.91 -41.13
CA LEU A 7 -55.40 14.35 -39.94
C LEU A 7 -53.93 14.81 -39.96
N CYS A 8 -53.56 15.76 -39.10
CA CYS A 8 -52.16 16.11 -38.86
C CYS A 8 -51.55 15.06 -37.93
N CYS A 9 -50.74 14.14 -38.45
CA CYS A 9 -49.84 13.31 -37.64
C CYS A 9 -48.67 14.18 -37.13
N TRP A 10 -48.68 14.46 -35.86
CA TRP A 10 -47.50 14.98 -35.17
C TRP A 10 -46.50 13.85 -34.96
N VAL A 11 -45.41 13.86 -35.71
CA VAL A 11 -44.24 13.02 -35.43
C VAL A 11 -43.49 13.67 -34.29
N ILE A 12 -43.63 13.12 -33.07
CA ILE A 12 -42.81 13.48 -31.94
C ILE A 12 -41.41 12.90 -32.18
N SER A 13 -40.54 13.71 -32.73
CA SER A 13 -39.11 13.39 -32.82
C SER A 13 -38.51 13.51 -31.40
N PHE A 14 -38.27 12.38 -30.77
CA PHE A 14 -37.40 12.35 -29.59
C PHE A 14 -35.98 12.67 -30.05
N PRO A 15 -35.28 13.62 -29.41
CA PRO A 15 -33.87 13.80 -29.69
C PRO A 15 -33.14 12.52 -29.25
N THR A 16 -32.63 11.75 -30.18
CA THR A 16 -31.62 10.75 -29.94
C THR A 16 -30.36 11.49 -29.47
N TYR A 17 -30.11 11.48 -28.20
CA TYR A 17 -28.85 11.91 -27.63
C TYR A 17 -27.81 10.85 -28.03
N CYS A 18 -27.23 10.99 -29.19
CA CYS A 18 -26.12 10.19 -29.67
C CYS A 18 -24.85 10.86 -29.17
N GLY A 19 -24.56 10.73 -27.87
CA GLY A 19 -23.23 11.00 -27.33
C GLY A 19 -22.28 9.93 -27.84
N ALA A 20 -21.16 10.31 -28.42
CA ALA A 20 -20.15 9.37 -28.91
C ALA A 20 -19.46 8.68 -27.71
N VAL A 21 -19.08 7.42 -27.91
CA VAL A 21 -18.16 6.72 -26.99
C VAL A 21 -16.83 7.47 -26.96
N GLU A 22 -16.40 7.90 -25.77
CA GLU A 22 -15.11 8.52 -25.59
C GLU A 22 -14.14 7.48 -24.99
N VAL A 23 -12.97 7.34 -25.59
CA VAL A 23 -11.90 6.45 -25.11
C VAL A 23 -10.58 7.20 -25.04
N THR A 24 -9.78 6.93 -24.02
CA THR A 24 -8.39 7.37 -23.95
C THR A 24 -7.62 6.80 -25.16
N PRO A 25 -7.19 7.61 -26.14
CA PRO A 25 -6.69 7.06 -27.41
C PRO A 25 -5.30 6.40 -27.26
N GLN A 26 -4.54 6.81 -26.25
CA GLN A 26 -3.21 6.28 -25.95
C GLN A 26 -2.97 6.31 -24.45
N VAL A 27 -2.39 5.25 -23.92
CA VAL A 27 -2.03 5.09 -22.51
C VAL A 27 -0.70 4.33 -22.40
N GLU A 28 0.03 4.54 -21.33
CA GLU A 28 1.21 3.72 -21.02
C GLU A 28 0.78 2.34 -20.49
N GLN A 29 1.61 1.33 -20.69
CA GLN A 29 1.53 0.07 -19.95
C GLN A 29 1.44 0.39 -18.45
N TRP A 30 0.52 -0.27 -17.73
CA TRP A 30 0.14 0.02 -16.34
C TRP A 30 -0.41 1.44 -16.07
N GLY A 31 -0.74 2.18 -17.13
CA GLY A 31 -1.56 3.38 -17.01
C GLY A 31 -3.06 3.03 -17.04
N THR A 32 -3.91 4.02 -16.87
CA THR A 32 -5.37 3.80 -16.86
C THR A 32 -6.00 4.22 -18.19
N ALA A 33 -6.49 3.25 -18.94
CA ALA A 33 -7.38 3.50 -20.07
C ALA A 33 -8.81 3.68 -19.54
N GLU A 34 -9.47 4.76 -19.92
CA GLU A 34 -10.86 5.05 -19.53
C GLU A 34 -11.76 5.11 -20.76
N VAL A 35 -12.90 4.43 -20.67
CA VAL A 35 -14.00 4.50 -21.65
C VAL A 35 -15.16 5.17 -20.97
N SER A 36 -15.71 6.23 -21.58
CA SER A 36 -16.87 6.96 -21.11
C SER A 36 -18.04 6.77 -22.09
N LEU A 37 -19.18 6.42 -21.54
CA LEU A 37 -20.39 6.11 -22.28
C LEU A 37 -21.57 6.94 -21.74
N PRO A 38 -22.31 7.66 -22.57
CA PRO A 38 -23.56 8.28 -22.17
C PRO A 38 -24.66 7.21 -22.03
N GLY A 39 -25.47 7.32 -20.98
CA GLY A 39 -26.53 6.36 -20.70
C GLY A 39 -27.63 6.92 -19.81
N PRO A 40 -28.61 6.10 -19.39
CA PRO A 40 -29.76 6.54 -18.63
C PRO A 40 -29.36 7.07 -17.24
N SER A 41 -29.99 8.18 -16.84
CA SER A 41 -29.86 8.77 -15.49
C SER A 41 -31.14 8.64 -14.66
N LYS A 42 -32.20 8.05 -15.22
CA LYS A 42 -33.48 7.83 -14.53
C LYS A 42 -33.47 6.47 -13.83
N GLY A 43 -34.28 6.33 -12.77
CA GLY A 43 -34.27 5.14 -11.93
C GLY A 43 -33.12 5.13 -10.97
N ASN A 44 -32.54 3.96 -10.71
CA ASN A 44 -31.30 3.83 -9.95
C ASN A 44 -30.13 3.35 -10.84
N PRO A 45 -29.38 4.26 -11.47
CA PRO A 45 -28.29 3.90 -12.37
C PRO A 45 -27.20 3.01 -11.73
N PHE A 46 -27.07 3.04 -10.40
CA PHE A 46 -26.07 2.25 -9.67
C PHE A 46 -26.45 0.77 -9.53
N SER A 47 -27.73 0.42 -9.66
CA SER A 47 -28.20 -0.97 -9.50
C SER A 47 -29.00 -1.49 -10.70
N ASP A 48 -29.72 -0.60 -11.42
CA ASP A 48 -30.60 -1.01 -12.53
C ASP A 48 -29.81 -1.27 -13.82
N VAL A 49 -28.60 -0.70 -13.94
CA VAL A 49 -27.73 -0.81 -15.11
C VAL A 49 -26.55 -1.73 -14.80
N LEU A 50 -26.45 -2.81 -15.57
CA LEU A 50 -25.30 -3.69 -15.58
C LEU A 50 -24.43 -3.29 -16.78
N LEU A 51 -23.15 -3.04 -16.53
CA LEU A 51 -22.17 -2.69 -17.56
C LEU A 51 -20.87 -3.41 -17.28
N SER A 52 -20.36 -4.12 -18.27
CA SER A 52 -18.98 -4.63 -18.27
C SER A 52 -18.35 -4.40 -19.64
N ALA A 53 -17.05 -4.57 -19.76
CA ALA A 53 -16.38 -4.63 -21.03
C ALA A 53 -15.29 -5.69 -21.04
N LYS A 54 -15.17 -6.38 -22.16
CA LYS A 54 -14.05 -7.26 -22.44
C LYS A 54 -13.01 -6.52 -23.23
N PHE A 55 -11.84 -6.34 -22.63
CA PHE A 55 -10.66 -5.78 -23.27
C PHE A 55 -9.80 -6.92 -23.79
N TYR A 56 -9.23 -6.78 -25.00
CA TYR A 56 -8.42 -7.83 -25.60
C TYR A 56 -7.29 -7.30 -26.50
N GLU A 57 -6.19 -8.01 -26.46
CA GLU A 57 -5.00 -7.83 -27.28
C GLU A 57 -4.45 -9.24 -27.63
N GLY A 58 -4.41 -9.58 -28.91
CA GLY A 58 -4.06 -10.93 -29.36
C GLY A 58 -4.99 -11.99 -28.72
N GLU A 59 -4.38 -12.95 -28.02
CA GLU A 59 -5.12 -14.01 -27.29
C GLU A 59 -5.47 -13.61 -25.83
N THR A 60 -4.94 -12.48 -25.36
CA THR A 60 -5.21 -11.98 -24.00
C THR A 60 -6.56 -11.30 -23.95
N SER A 61 -7.38 -11.65 -22.95
CA SER A 61 -8.63 -10.93 -22.70
C SER A 61 -8.93 -10.83 -21.21
N ILE A 62 -9.39 -9.66 -20.79
CA ILE A 62 -9.77 -9.34 -19.41
C ILE A 62 -11.13 -8.65 -19.47
N GLU A 63 -12.05 -9.08 -18.62
CA GLU A 63 -13.35 -8.45 -18.44
C GLU A 63 -13.33 -7.63 -17.15
N VAL A 64 -13.77 -6.37 -17.24
CA VAL A 64 -13.90 -5.46 -16.11
C VAL A 64 -15.32 -4.93 -16.04
N ASP A 65 -15.79 -4.67 -14.82
CA ASP A 65 -17.07 -4.06 -14.57
C ASP A 65 -16.99 -2.54 -14.68
N GLY A 66 -18.06 -1.94 -15.24
CA GLY A 66 -18.23 -0.49 -15.31
C GLY A 66 -18.96 0.05 -14.08
N PHE A 67 -18.97 1.36 -13.98
CA PHE A 67 -19.67 2.07 -12.91
C PHE A 67 -20.34 3.35 -13.42
N TYR A 68 -21.40 3.77 -12.73
CA TYR A 68 -22.04 5.05 -12.97
C TYR A 68 -21.28 6.18 -12.27
N ASP A 69 -20.93 7.24 -13.01
CA ASP A 69 -20.13 8.37 -12.50
C ASP A 69 -20.92 9.68 -12.35
N GLY A 70 -22.27 9.60 -12.43
CA GLY A 70 -23.15 10.77 -12.34
C GLY A 70 -23.52 11.34 -13.71
N ASP A 71 -24.54 12.20 -13.73
CA ASP A 71 -24.96 12.99 -14.89
C ASP A 71 -25.19 12.20 -16.20
N GLY A 72 -25.58 10.91 -16.08
CA GLY A 72 -25.77 10.01 -17.22
C GLY A 72 -24.48 9.48 -17.83
N VAL A 73 -23.36 9.54 -17.12
CA VAL A 73 -22.06 9.03 -17.55
C VAL A 73 -21.76 7.69 -16.90
N TYR A 74 -21.43 6.69 -17.70
CA TYR A 74 -20.93 5.39 -17.29
C TYR A 74 -19.47 5.27 -17.70
N ARG A 75 -18.65 4.69 -16.83
CA ARG A 75 -17.21 4.52 -17.07
C ARG A 75 -16.77 3.08 -16.93
N LEU A 76 -15.79 2.73 -17.73
CA LEU A 76 -15.01 1.51 -17.62
C LEU A 76 -13.55 1.92 -17.52
N ARG A 77 -12.83 1.39 -16.56
CA ARG A 77 -11.39 1.63 -16.38
C ARG A 77 -10.60 0.34 -16.53
N PHE A 78 -9.53 0.43 -17.25
CA PHE A 78 -8.70 -0.72 -17.57
C PHE A 78 -7.21 -0.37 -17.42
N MET A 79 -6.44 -1.23 -16.76
CA MET A 79 -4.98 -1.12 -16.65
C MET A 79 -4.34 -2.16 -17.57
N PRO A 80 -3.81 -1.77 -18.73
CA PRO A 80 -3.19 -2.71 -19.66
C PRO A 80 -1.82 -3.14 -19.16
N GLU A 81 -1.58 -4.45 -19.10
CA GLU A 81 -0.30 -5.04 -18.69
C GLU A 81 0.64 -5.34 -19.87
N LYS A 82 0.19 -5.12 -21.11
CA LYS A 82 0.98 -5.35 -22.33
C LYS A 82 0.90 -4.15 -23.26
N GLN A 83 2.02 -3.85 -23.91
CA GLN A 83 2.06 -2.88 -25.00
C GLN A 83 1.38 -3.42 -26.24
N GLY A 84 0.87 -2.53 -27.09
CA GLY A 84 0.23 -2.91 -28.35
C GLY A 84 -1.11 -2.24 -28.55
N LYS A 85 -1.89 -2.77 -29.48
CA LYS A 85 -3.20 -2.24 -29.84
C LYS A 85 -4.29 -3.05 -29.17
N TRP A 86 -4.94 -2.45 -28.19
CA TRP A 86 -6.04 -3.02 -27.44
C TRP A 86 -7.38 -2.64 -28.06
N ARG A 87 -8.33 -3.54 -27.96
CA ARG A 87 -9.74 -3.33 -28.34
C ARG A 87 -10.62 -3.67 -27.17
N PHE A 88 -11.83 -3.13 -27.17
CA PHE A 88 -12.86 -3.51 -26.21
C PHE A 88 -14.21 -3.66 -26.88
N VAL A 89 -15.08 -4.44 -26.24
CA VAL A 89 -16.50 -4.53 -26.53
C VAL A 89 -17.26 -4.52 -25.20
N THR A 90 -18.29 -3.69 -25.11
CA THR A 90 -19.12 -3.60 -23.91
C THR A 90 -20.25 -4.62 -23.93
N LYS A 91 -20.74 -4.95 -22.74
CA LYS A 91 -21.93 -5.75 -22.49
C LYS A 91 -22.79 -5.05 -21.46
N SER A 92 -24.07 -4.85 -21.78
CA SER A 92 -25.02 -4.19 -20.88
C SER A 92 -26.44 -4.73 -21.05
N ASN A 93 -27.26 -4.55 -19.99
CA ASN A 93 -28.69 -4.73 -20.07
C ASN A 93 -29.41 -3.51 -20.65
N VAL A 94 -28.68 -2.44 -20.96
CA VAL A 94 -29.17 -1.21 -21.56
C VAL A 94 -28.68 -1.11 -23.01
N PRO A 95 -29.56 -1.02 -24.03
CA PRO A 95 -29.17 -1.07 -25.45
C PRO A 95 -28.13 0.00 -25.85
N GLU A 96 -28.19 1.21 -25.26
CA GLU A 96 -27.29 2.30 -25.57
C GLU A 96 -25.86 2.07 -25.07
N LEU A 97 -25.70 1.17 -24.09
CA LEU A 97 -24.40 0.81 -23.48
C LEU A 97 -23.90 -0.55 -23.98
N ASP A 98 -24.77 -1.34 -24.64
CA ASP A 98 -24.43 -2.69 -25.10
C ASP A 98 -23.70 -2.67 -26.44
N ALA A 99 -22.80 -3.64 -26.64
CA ALA A 99 -22.05 -3.87 -27.88
C ALA A 99 -21.31 -2.61 -28.42
N GLN A 100 -20.93 -1.69 -27.52
CA GLN A 100 -20.08 -0.56 -27.92
C GLN A 100 -18.63 -1.04 -28.07
N GLU A 101 -18.00 -0.64 -29.16
CA GLU A 101 -16.64 -1.06 -29.49
C GLU A 101 -15.71 0.15 -29.62
N GLY A 102 -14.42 -0.10 -29.33
CA GLY A 102 -13.38 0.88 -29.52
C GLY A 102 -11.99 0.27 -29.43
N GLU A 103 -11.00 1.11 -29.65
CA GLU A 103 -9.59 0.70 -29.60
C GLU A 103 -8.71 1.83 -29.06
N PHE A 104 -7.57 1.45 -28.48
CA PHE A 104 -6.55 2.38 -28.02
C PHE A 104 -5.16 1.75 -28.14
N THR A 105 -4.12 2.58 -28.05
CA THR A 105 -2.73 2.12 -28.15
C THR A 105 -2.06 2.18 -26.78
N VAL A 106 -1.34 1.12 -26.43
CA VAL A 106 -0.55 1.04 -25.20
C VAL A 106 0.94 1.15 -25.55
N THR A 107 1.57 2.17 -25.00
CA THR A 107 3.00 2.46 -25.18
C THR A 107 3.86 1.91 -24.03
N ALA A 108 5.18 1.97 -24.17
CA ALA A 108 6.08 1.67 -23.06
C ALA A 108 5.85 2.62 -21.88
N PRO A 109 6.05 2.14 -20.64
CA PRO A 109 5.98 3.00 -19.46
C PRO A 109 7.12 4.01 -19.43
N THR A 110 6.91 5.17 -18.81
CA THR A 110 7.90 6.24 -18.67
C THR A 110 8.03 6.73 -17.24
N GLY A 111 9.15 7.40 -16.94
CA GLY A 111 9.39 8.01 -15.63
C GLY A 111 9.39 7.00 -14.49
N ASN A 112 8.52 7.21 -13.50
CA ASN A 112 8.37 6.36 -12.32
C ASN A 112 7.25 5.30 -12.47
N ASN A 113 6.81 5.04 -13.68
CA ASN A 113 5.80 4.01 -13.92
C ASN A 113 6.46 2.63 -14.03
N HIS A 114 6.57 1.94 -12.91
CA HIS A 114 7.10 0.57 -12.77
C HIS A 114 5.98 -0.49 -12.71
N GLY A 115 4.73 -0.07 -12.93
CA GLY A 115 3.54 -0.91 -12.74
C GLY A 115 3.14 -1.06 -11.27
N PRO A 116 2.12 -1.89 -11.00
CA PRO A 116 1.68 -2.14 -9.63
C PRO A 116 2.71 -2.93 -8.82
N VAL A 117 2.69 -2.72 -7.50
CA VAL A 117 3.51 -3.51 -6.58
C VAL A 117 2.91 -4.91 -6.42
N ARG A 118 3.78 -5.92 -6.39
CA ARG A 118 3.45 -7.34 -6.24
C ARG A 118 4.27 -7.96 -5.12
N VAL A 119 3.82 -9.09 -4.60
CA VAL A 119 4.65 -9.95 -3.74
C VAL A 119 5.80 -10.51 -4.56
N ALA A 120 7.01 -10.41 -4.04
CA ALA A 120 8.23 -10.94 -4.63
C ALA A 120 9.03 -11.73 -3.59
N ASN A 121 9.75 -12.76 -4.04
CA ASN A 121 10.64 -13.55 -3.19
C ASN A 121 9.97 -14.05 -1.90
N THR A 122 8.69 -14.37 -1.96
CA THR A 122 7.82 -14.85 -0.87
C THR A 122 7.56 -13.80 0.22
N PHE A 123 8.57 -13.06 0.66
CA PHE A 123 8.53 -12.21 1.85
C PHE A 123 8.70 -10.72 1.56
N HIS A 124 8.86 -10.36 0.31
CA HIS A 124 9.18 -8.99 -0.11
C HIS A 124 8.22 -8.50 -1.18
N PHE A 125 8.47 -7.29 -1.64
CA PHE A 125 7.70 -6.64 -2.68
C PHE A 125 8.62 -6.17 -3.82
N ALA A 126 8.08 -6.18 -5.03
CA ALA A 126 8.66 -5.55 -6.20
C ALA A 126 7.55 -4.98 -7.08
N TYR A 127 7.87 -4.01 -7.89
CA TYR A 127 6.98 -3.56 -8.97
C TYR A 127 6.84 -4.61 -10.06
N ALA A 128 5.83 -4.48 -10.90
CA ALA A 128 5.54 -5.43 -11.98
C ALA A 128 6.66 -5.57 -13.01
N ASP A 129 7.51 -4.55 -13.18
CA ASP A 129 8.70 -4.60 -14.04
C ASP A 129 9.93 -5.26 -13.37
N GLY A 130 9.81 -5.70 -12.12
CA GLY A 130 10.89 -6.30 -11.34
C GLY A 130 11.71 -5.32 -10.52
N THR A 131 11.47 -4.01 -10.62
CA THR A 131 12.14 -3.00 -9.78
C THR A 131 11.80 -3.26 -8.31
N PRO A 132 12.80 -3.35 -7.40
CA PRO A 132 12.56 -3.60 -6.00
C PRO A 132 11.70 -2.52 -5.34
N TYR A 133 10.71 -2.93 -4.56
CA TYR A 133 9.92 -2.02 -3.73
C TYR A 133 10.24 -2.22 -2.25
N LYS A 134 10.96 -1.27 -1.67
CA LYS A 134 11.34 -1.26 -0.25
C LYS A 134 10.35 -0.37 0.51
N GLN A 135 9.29 -0.97 1.05
CA GLN A 135 8.18 -0.24 1.67
C GLN A 135 8.62 0.54 2.92
N LEU A 136 8.31 1.83 2.92
CA LEU A 136 8.32 2.72 4.08
C LEU A 136 6.97 3.45 4.10
N GLY A 137 6.02 2.94 4.88
CA GLY A 137 4.66 3.47 4.93
C GLY A 137 4.46 4.47 6.05
N THR A 138 3.48 5.36 5.86
CA THR A 138 2.93 6.23 6.90
C THR A 138 1.41 6.21 6.88
N THR A 139 0.80 6.71 7.94
CA THR A 139 -0.66 6.75 8.10
C THR A 139 -1.15 8.17 8.25
N CYS A 140 -2.18 8.55 7.47
CA CYS A 140 -2.99 9.76 7.63
C CYS A 140 -4.45 9.36 7.40
N TYR A 141 -5.13 8.83 8.40
CA TYR A 141 -6.40 8.12 8.24
C TYR A 141 -7.48 8.87 7.49
N VAL A 142 -7.59 10.19 7.69
CA VAL A 142 -8.68 11.01 7.13
C VAL A 142 -8.18 12.27 6.44
N TRP A 143 -6.96 12.26 5.89
CA TRP A 143 -6.41 13.41 5.16
C TRP A 143 -7.28 13.82 3.96
N ASN A 144 -7.86 12.84 3.29
CA ASN A 144 -8.75 12.99 2.14
C ASN A 144 -10.13 13.58 2.49
N HIS A 145 -10.47 13.68 3.78
CA HIS A 145 -11.70 14.28 4.28
C HIS A 145 -11.47 15.65 4.93
N GLN A 146 -10.26 16.18 4.83
CA GLN A 146 -9.92 17.50 5.35
C GLN A 146 -10.17 18.60 4.32
N PRO A 147 -10.20 19.88 4.72
CA PRO A 147 -10.25 21.00 3.77
C PRO A 147 -9.14 20.92 2.72
N ALA A 148 -9.40 21.37 1.50
CA ALA A 148 -8.49 21.27 0.36
C ALA A 148 -7.08 21.82 0.64
N GLU A 149 -6.96 22.90 1.41
CA GLU A 149 -5.68 23.48 1.80
C GLU A 149 -4.84 22.53 2.66
N LEU A 150 -5.49 21.80 3.59
CA LEU A 150 -4.79 20.81 4.42
C LEU A 150 -4.41 19.56 3.63
N GLN A 151 -5.26 19.13 2.69
CA GLN A 151 -4.93 18.05 1.76
C GLN A 151 -3.70 18.41 0.91
N ALA A 152 -3.68 19.61 0.32
CA ALA A 152 -2.53 20.10 -0.46
C ALA A 152 -1.25 20.15 0.39
N LYS A 153 -1.35 20.62 1.65
CA LYS A 153 -0.21 20.64 2.57
C LYS A 153 0.29 19.26 2.93
N THR A 154 -0.61 18.28 3.03
CA THR A 154 -0.23 16.87 3.27
C THR A 154 0.56 16.32 2.08
N LEU A 155 0.10 16.57 0.85
CA LEU A 155 0.80 16.13 -0.36
C LEU A 155 2.18 16.79 -0.52
N GLU A 156 2.29 18.09 -0.22
CA GLU A 156 3.59 18.80 -0.18
C GLU A 156 4.56 18.13 0.82
N THR A 157 4.08 17.85 2.04
CA THR A 157 4.87 17.18 3.07
C THR A 157 5.29 15.76 2.65
N LEU A 158 4.39 15.02 2.01
CA LEU A 158 4.68 13.68 1.51
C LEU A 158 5.75 13.68 0.41
N ALA A 159 5.73 14.68 -0.49
CA ALA A 159 6.72 14.80 -1.55
C ALA A 159 8.17 14.94 -1.04
N ASP A 160 8.34 15.56 0.13
CA ASP A 160 9.64 15.76 0.79
C ASP A 160 9.96 14.69 1.87
N SER A 161 9.09 13.68 2.02
CA SER A 161 9.20 12.65 3.05
C SER A 161 9.87 11.35 2.55
N PRO A 162 10.32 10.47 3.45
CA PRO A 162 10.84 9.16 3.06
C PRO A 162 9.75 8.15 2.63
N PHE A 163 8.49 8.49 2.76
CA PHE A 163 7.40 7.54 2.66
C PHE A 163 6.98 7.28 1.21
N ASN A 164 6.81 6.00 0.89
CA ASN A 164 6.36 5.53 -0.42
C ASN A 164 5.04 4.75 -0.36
N LYS A 165 4.37 4.75 0.80
CA LYS A 165 3.03 4.21 1.00
C LYS A 165 2.27 5.08 2.00
N LEU A 166 1.02 5.44 1.67
CA LEU A 166 0.10 6.15 2.57
C LEU A 166 -1.12 5.31 2.86
N ARG A 167 -1.40 5.10 4.14
CA ARG A 167 -2.58 4.38 4.62
C ARG A 167 -3.67 5.35 5.02
N PHE A 168 -4.89 5.20 4.43
CA PHE A 168 -6.03 6.10 4.69
C PHE A 168 -7.37 5.42 4.43
N CYS A 169 -8.46 6.00 4.97
CA CYS A 169 -9.80 5.44 4.93
C CYS A 169 -10.63 5.99 3.76
N VAL A 170 -11.44 5.11 3.13
CA VAL A 170 -12.49 5.55 2.20
C VAL A 170 -13.56 6.32 2.95
N PHE A 171 -14.13 5.72 4.00
CA PHE A 171 -15.15 6.39 4.80
C PHE A 171 -14.55 7.41 5.78
N PRO A 172 -15.27 8.51 6.07
CA PRO A 172 -14.86 9.44 7.12
C PRO A 172 -14.79 8.72 8.47
N LYS A 173 -13.85 9.13 9.30
CA LYS A 173 -13.58 8.54 10.62
C LYS A 173 -13.88 9.58 11.69
N ARG A 174 -14.77 9.25 12.65
CA ARG A 174 -15.12 10.10 13.77
C ARG A 174 -14.48 9.60 15.07
N TYR A 175 -13.72 10.43 15.69
CA TYR A 175 -13.06 10.15 16.98
C TYR A 175 -12.43 11.42 17.53
N LYS A 176 -11.95 11.38 18.76
CA LYS A 176 -11.45 12.55 19.50
C LYS A 176 -10.54 13.50 18.71
N TRP A 177 -9.74 13.00 17.78
CA TRP A 177 -8.78 13.79 16.99
C TRP A 177 -9.30 14.15 15.59
N ASN A 178 -10.54 13.79 15.28
CA ASN A 178 -11.25 14.21 14.09
C ASN A 178 -12.77 14.13 14.33
N GLU A 179 -13.35 15.20 14.82
CA GLU A 179 -14.78 15.31 15.05
C GLU A 179 -15.49 16.14 13.97
N ASN A 180 -14.75 16.55 12.94
CA ASN A 180 -15.28 17.36 11.83
C ASN A 180 -16.24 16.52 10.97
N GLU A 181 -17.31 17.17 10.52
CA GLU A 181 -18.13 16.63 9.44
C GLU A 181 -17.38 16.85 8.11
N PRO A 182 -17.26 15.84 7.25
CA PRO A 182 -16.65 16.02 5.93
C PRO A 182 -17.56 16.82 5.00
N GLU A 183 -16.99 17.41 3.96
CA GLU A 183 -17.77 18.12 2.94
C GLU A 183 -18.55 17.20 2.02
N LEU A 184 -18.03 15.98 1.78
CA LEU A 184 -18.60 14.97 0.89
C LEU A 184 -18.85 13.67 1.65
N TYR A 185 -19.92 12.98 1.28
CA TYR A 185 -20.31 11.70 1.84
C TYR A 185 -20.46 10.64 0.74
N PRO A 186 -20.25 9.34 1.05
CA PRO A 186 -20.23 8.29 0.03
C PRO A 186 -21.58 7.96 -0.59
N PHE A 187 -22.69 8.34 0.09
CA PHE A 187 -24.04 8.02 -0.34
C PHE A 187 -24.92 9.28 -0.43
N GLU A 188 -25.92 9.23 -1.30
CA GLU A 188 -26.95 10.26 -1.35
C GLU A 188 -27.69 10.33 0.00
N GLY A 189 -27.91 11.54 0.50
CA GLY A 189 -28.62 11.73 1.77
C GLY A 189 -28.17 12.93 2.56
N LYS A 190 -28.31 12.85 3.88
CA LYS A 190 -27.92 13.92 4.81
C LYS A 190 -27.39 13.35 6.12
N PRO A 191 -26.33 13.99 6.69
CA PRO A 191 -25.86 13.61 8.01
C PRO A 191 -26.95 13.84 9.08
N PRO A 192 -26.91 13.13 10.22
CA PRO A 192 -25.90 12.11 10.46
C PRO A 192 -26.21 10.73 9.86
N ARG A 193 -27.46 10.37 9.56
CA ARG A 193 -27.82 8.97 9.22
C ARG A 193 -28.94 8.81 8.19
N THR A 194 -29.25 9.83 7.43
CA THR A 194 -30.34 9.73 6.43
C THR A 194 -29.74 9.41 5.08
N TRP A 195 -29.14 8.22 4.95
CA TRP A 195 -28.48 7.76 3.74
C TRP A 195 -29.34 6.82 2.93
N ASN A 196 -29.24 6.94 1.60
CA ASN A 196 -29.71 5.95 0.67
C ASN A 196 -28.50 5.14 0.18
N THR A 197 -28.21 4.03 0.85
CA THR A 197 -27.07 3.16 0.55
C THR A 197 -27.17 2.44 -0.80
N GLU A 198 -28.29 2.58 -1.51
CA GLU A 198 -28.44 2.12 -2.88
C GLU A 198 -27.95 3.13 -3.92
N ARG A 199 -27.62 4.35 -3.50
CA ARG A 199 -27.19 5.44 -4.39
C ARG A 199 -25.95 6.12 -3.85
N PHE A 200 -24.88 6.03 -4.61
CA PHE A 200 -23.61 6.69 -4.28
C PHE A 200 -23.65 8.18 -4.62
N ASP A 201 -22.82 8.97 -3.96
CA ASP A 201 -22.52 10.33 -4.40
C ASP A 201 -21.29 10.31 -5.31
N PRO A 202 -21.45 10.53 -6.63
CA PRO A 202 -20.32 10.52 -7.56
C PRO A 202 -19.22 11.52 -7.21
N LYS A 203 -19.56 12.67 -6.63
CA LYS A 203 -18.57 13.71 -6.26
C LYS A 203 -17.62 13.24 -5.18
N PHE A 204 -18.11 12.47 -4.21
CA PHE A 204 -17.27 11.86 -3.19
C PHE A 204 -16.22 10.93 -3.83
N PHE A 205 -16.66 10.06 -4.74
CA PHE A 205 -15.75 9.11 -5.37
C PHE A 205 -14.85 9.74 -6.43
N GLN A 206 -15.28 10.79 -7.13
CA GLN A 206 -14.42 11.60 -8.00
C GLN A 206 -13.30 12.28 -7.20
N HIS A 207 -13.61 12.76 -6.00
CA HIS A 207 -12.60 13.28 -5.08
C HIS A 207 -11.63 12.18 -4.62
N LEU A 208 -12.14 10.98 -4.30
CA LEU A 208 -11.29 9.84 -3.93
C LEU A 208 -10.36 9.42 -5.08
N ASP A 209 -10.85 9.39 -6.34
CA ASP A 209 -10.01 9.18 -7.53
C ASP A 209 -8.86 10.18 -7.57
N GLN A 210 -9.18 11.47 -7.37
CA GLN A 210 -8.16 12.53 -7.38
C GLN A 210 -7.10 12.30 -6.30
N CYS A 211 -7.51 11.91 -5.08
CA CYS A 211 -6.58 11.60 -3.99
C CYS A 211 -5.62 10.46 -4.37
N VAL A 212 -6.12 9.37 -4.97
CA VAL A 212 -5.31 8.24 -5.42
C VAL A 212 -4.33 8.66 -6.52
N LEU A 213 -4.80 9.46 -7.49
CA LEU A 213 -3.97 9.96 -8.59
C LEU A 213 -2.88 10.93 -8.12
N GLU A 214 -3.15 11.80 -7.14
CA GLU A 214 -2.13 12.70 -6.57
C GLU A 214 -1.02 11.88 -5.87
N LEU A 215 -1.37 10.83 -5.11
CA LEU A 215 -0.39 9.92 -4.53
C LEU A 215 0.41 9.19 -5.63
N GLN A 216 -0.25 8.74 -6.70
CA GLN A 216 0.43 8.11 -7.84
C GLN A 216 1.47 9.03 -8.50
N LYS A 217 1.16 10.33 -8.67
CA LYS A 217 2.11 11.31 -9.20
C LYS A 217 3.36 11.46 -8.33
N LEU A 218 3.22 11.32 -7.02
CA LEU A 218 4.32 11.34 -6.06
C LEU A 218 5.08 10.01 -5.98
N GLY A 219 4.63 8.95 -6.67
CA GLY A 219 5.21 7.62 -6.53
C GLY A 219 4.88 6.96 -5.20
N ILE A 220 3.72 7.28 -4.63
CA ILE A 220 3.25 6.78 -3.33
C ILE A 220 2.11 5.79 -3.56
N GLU A 221 2.23 4.61 -2.95
CA GLU A 221 1.19 3.60 -2.94
C GLU A 221 0.04 4.03 -2.02
N ALA A 222 -1.19 3.90 -2.51
CA ALA A 222 -2.42 4.22 -1.81
C ALA A 222 -2.94 2.94 -1.11
N ASP A 223 -2.65 2.79 0.18
CA ASP A 223 -3.15 1.69 1.01
C ASP A 223 -4.53 2.07 1.56
N ILE A 224 -5.57 1.65 0.81
CA ILE A 224 -6.95 2.11 0.96
C ILE A 224 -7.69 1.22 1.94
N ILE A 225 -8.06 1.78 3.10
CA ILE A 225 -8.88 1.10 4.10
C ILE A 225 -10.35 1.20 3.69
N LEU A 226 -10.93 0.05 3.33
CA LEU A 226 -12.30 -0.02 2.83
C LEU A 226 -13.34 0.15 3.95
N LEU A 227 -13.09 -0.45 5.13
CA LEU A 227 -14.00 -0.43 6.27
C LEU A 227 -13.25 -0.14 7.58
N HIS A 228 -13.93 0.42 8.57
CA HIS A 228 -13.38 0.65 9.91
C HIS A 228 -14.49 0.85 10.97
N PRO A 229 -14.20 0.63 12.29
CA PRO A 229 -15.19 0.76 13.37
C PRO A 229 -15.44 2.20 13.87
N TYR A 230 -14.75 3.20 13.32
CA TYR A 230 -14.61 4.53 13.90
C TYR A 230 -15.59 5.56 13.34
N ASP A 231 -16.86 5.23 13.28
CA ASP A 231 -17.93 6.23 13.24
C ASP A 231 -18.86 6.11 14.47
N GLU A 232 -18.69 5.02 15.25
CA GLU A 232 -19.49 4.73 16.45
C GLU A 232 -21.00 4.81 16.17
N GLY A 233 -21.39 4.51 14.92
CA GLY A 233 -22.73 4.67 14.40
C GLY A 233 -23.17 6.14 14.25
N HIS A 234 -22.27 7.11 14.20
CA HIS A 234 -22.60 8.53 13.93
C HIS A 234 -23.17 8.70 12.53
N TRP A 235 -22.49 8.16 11.52
CA TRP A 235 -23.01 8.06 10.15
C TRP A 235 -23.66 6.69 9.88
N GLY A 236 -23.20 5.63 10.53
CA GLY A 236 -23.70 4.26 10.39
C GLY A 236 -22.98 3.42 9.32
N PHE A 237 -21.89 3.91 8.74
CA PHE A 237 -21.11 3.18 7.73
C PHE A 237 -20.38 1.97 8.33
N ASP A 238 -20.10 1.99 9.65
CA ASP A 238 -19.56 0.86 10.41
C ASP A 238 -20.57 -0.30 10.59
N ARG A 239 -21.85 -0.08 10.25
CA ARG A 239 -22.98 -1.01 10.51
C ARG A 239 -23.74 -1.41 9.26
N MET A 240 -23.15 -1.23 8.10
CA MET A 240 -23.76 -1.66 6.85
C MET A 240 -24.03 -3.18 6.84
N THR A 241 -25.16 -3.54 6.25
CA THR A 241 -25.56 -4.94 6.05
C THR A 241 -24.67 -5.62 4.99
N PRO A 242 -24.62 -6.95 4.93
CA PRO A 242 -23.86 -7.66 3.89
C PRO A 242 -24.19 -7.23 2.45
N VAL A 243 -25.45 -6.92 2.16
CA VAL A 243 -25.89 -6.47 0.83
C VAL A 243 -25.36 -5.07 0.52
N GLU A 244 -25.33 -4.17 1.51
CA GLU A 244 -24.78 -2.83 1.38
C GLU A 244 -23.26 -2.86 1.23
N ASP A 245 -22.58 -3.71 2.03
CA ASP A 245 -21.14 -3.94 1.89
C ASP A 245 -20.79 -4.39 0.48
N ASP A 246 -21.48 -5.41 -0.06
CA ASP A 246 -21.17 -5.97 -1.37
C ASP A 246 -21.36 -4.94 -2.49
N ARG A 247 -22.45 -4.16 -2.43
CA ARG A 247 -22.71 -3.09 -3.40
C ARG A 247 -21.61 -2.02 -3.35
N TYR A 248 -21.25 -1.59 -2.15
CA TYR A 248 -20.20 -0.60 -1.93
C TYR A 248 -18.84 -1.10 -2.45
N LEU A 249 -18.45 -2.30 -2.06
CA LEU A 249 -17.15 -2.87 -2.43
C LEU A 249 -17.03 -3.06 -3.94
N LYS A 250 -18.07 -3.58 -4.62
CA LYS A 250 -18.10 -3.69 -6.08
C LYS A 250 -17.91 -2.33 -6.75
N TYR A 251 -18.64 -1.32 -6.30
CA TYR A 251 -18.53 0.02 -6.87
C TYR A 251 -17.12 0.62 -6.69
N VAL A 252 -16.54 0.50 -5.50
CA VAL A 252 -15.20 1.03 -5.21
C VAL A 252 -14.12 0.30 -6.00
N VAL A 253 -14.18 -1.04 -6.05
CA VAL A 253 -13.18 -1.84 -6.77
C VAL A 253 -13.26 -1.59 -8.26
N SER A 254 -14.46 -1.65 -8.89
CA SER A 254 -14.62 -1.33 -10.31
C SER A 254 -14.10 0.07 -10.68
N ARG A 255 -14.17 1.01 -9.72
CA ARG A 255 -13.73 2.38 -9.92
C ARG A 255 -12.22 2.56 -9.80
N LEU A 256 -11.57 1.93 -8.82
CA LEU A 256 -10.20 2.23 -8.44
C LEU A 256 -9.17 1.18 -8.88
N ALA A 257 -9.59 -0.05 -9.18
CA ALA A 257 -8.66 -1.14 -9.47
C ALA A 257 -7.78 -0.91 -10.72
N ALA A 258 -8.14 0.00 -11.63
CA ALA A 258 -7.30 0.35 -12.77
C ALA A 258 -6.14 1.32 -12.43
N TYR A 259 -6.02 1.80 -11.20
CA TYR A 259 -4.91 2.63 -10.76
C TYR A 259 -3.79 1.77 -10.18
N ARG A 260 -2.61 1.79 -10.77
CA ARG A 260 -1.48 0.90 -10.44
C ARG A 260 -0.96 1.00 -8.99
N ASN A 261 -1.22 2.12 -8.33
CA ASN A 261 -0.73 2.39 -6.96
C ASN A 261 -1.73 2.04 -5.86
N VAL A 262 -2.76 1.25 -6.14
CA VAL A 262 -3.76 0.84 -5.15
C VAL A 262 -3.29 -0.40 -4.40
N TRP A 263 -3.45 -0.37 -3.06
CA TRP A 263 -3.44 -1.54 -2.19
C TRP A 263 -4.76 -1.59 -1.44
N TRP A 264 -5.32 -2.78 -1.27
CA TRP A 264 -6.57 -2.96 -0.55
C TRP A 264 -6.32 -3.37 0.89
N SER A 265 -6.85 -2.60 1.85
CA SER A 265 -6.98 -3.01 3.24
C SER A 265 -8.47 -3.19 3.55
N LEU A 266 -8.92 -4.43 3.75
CA LEU A 266 -10.36 -4.70 3.97
C LEU A 266 -10.89 -3.91 5.16
N ALA A 267 -10.12 -3.86 6.23
CA ALA A 267 -10.48 -3.04 7.40
C ALA A 267 -9.26 -2.58 8.18
N ASN A 268 -9.41 -1.43 8.84
CA ASN A 268 -8.60 -1.10 10.01
C ASN A 268 -9.28 -1.65 11.25
N GLU A 269 -8.53 -2.43 12.06
CA GLU A 269 -9.00 -3.00 13.34
C GLU A 269 -10.34 -3.75 13.19
N TYR A 270 -10.37 -4.70 12.26
CA TYR A 270 -11.54 -5.47 11.86
C TYR A 270 -12.32 -6.05 13.06
N ASP A 271 -11.62 -6.47 14.10
CA ASP A 271 -12.16 -7.13 15.28
C ASP A 271 -12.86 -6.17 16.26
N PHE A 272 -12.85 -4.86 15.98
CA PHE A 272 -13.67 -3.87 16.68
C PHE A 272 -15.00 -3.59 15.97
N MET A 273 -15.19 -4.06 14.72
CA MET A 273 -16.47 -4.03 14.03
C MET A 273 -17.36 -5.19 14.50
N THR A 274 -17.99 -5.02 15.66
CA THR A 274 -18.71 -6.09 16.37
C THR A 274 -19.95 -6.61 15.64
N GLU A 275 -20.45 -5.87 14.67
CA GLU A 275 -21.59 -6.27 13.82
C GLU A 275 -21.18 -7.25 12.70
N LYS A 276 -19.85 -7.40 12.45
CA LYS A 276 -19.32 -8.32 11.44
C LYS A 276 -18.61 -9.49 12.11
N ARG A 277 -18.95 -10.71 11.68
CA ARG A 277 -18.33 -11.94 12.11
C ARG A 277 -17.16 -12.33 11.21
N GLU A 278 -16.43 -13.37 11.57
CA GLU A 278 -15.29 -13.85 10.79
C GLU A 278 -15.72 -14.31 9.37
N GLU A 279 -16.89 -14.92 9.24
CA GLU A 279 -17.45 -15.34 7.96
C GLU A 279 -17.79 -14.14 7.04
N ASP A 280 -18.15 -13.00 7.61
CA ASP A 280 -18.38 -11.78 6.83
C ASP A 280 -17.06 -11.26 6.24
N TRP A 281 -15.97 -11.33 6.99
CA TRP A 281 -14.64 -10.95 6.51
C TRP A 281 -14.08 -11.91 5.45
N GLU A 282 -14.37 -13.23 5.57
CA GLU A 282 -14.04 -14.18 4.50
C GLU A 282 -14.77 -13.82 3.21
N ARG A 283 -16.09 -13.61 3.26
CA ARG A 283 -16.92 -13.21 2.12
C ARG A 283 -16.43 -11.90 1.49
N ILE A 284 -16.14 -10.88 2.32
CA ILE A 284 -15.63 -9.58 1.86
C ILE A 284 -14.26 -9.76 1.17
N GLY A 285 -13.35 -10.53 1.76
CA GLY A 285 -12.03 -10.78 1.19
C GLY A 285 -12.09 -11.50 -0.15
N GLU A 286 -12.91 -12.55 -0.24
CA GLU A 286 -13.15 -13.28 -1.49
C GLU A 286 -13.80 -12.38 -2.56
N LEU A 287 -14.76 -11.53 -2.17
CA LEU A 287 -15.41 -10.58 -3.06
C LEU A 287 -14.40 -9.59 -3.65
N VAL A 288 -13.62 -8.91 -2.80
CA VAL A 288 -12.64 -7.91 -3.28
C VAL A 288 -11.59 -8.57 -4.18
N ALA A 289 -11.09 -9.76 -3.81
CA ALA A 289 -10.14 -10.50 -4.63
C ALA A 289 -10.73 -10.94 -5.99
N ALA A 290 -12.03 -11.24 -6.05
CA ALA A 290 -12.71 -11.64 -7.29
C ALA A 290 -13.03 -10.46 -8.20
N GLU A 291 -13.37 -9.30 -7.64
CA GLU A 291 -13.69 -8.09 -8.40
C GLU A 291 -12.43 -7.37 -8.92
N ASP A 292 -11.31 -7.45 -8.20
CA ASP A 292 -10.04 -6.86 -8.63
C ASP A 292 -9.35 -7.72 -9.69
N ARG A 293 -9.57 -7.39 -10.95
CA ARG A 293 -9.00 -8.08 -12.11
C ARG A 293 -7.50 -7.82 -12.32
N PHE A 294 -6.92 -6.93 -11.54
CA PHE A 294 -5.52 -6.52 -11.66
C PHE A 294 -4.64 -7.04 -10.51
N GLU A 295 -5.22 -7.86 -9.61
CA GLU A 295 -4.52 -8.59 -8.56
C GLU A 295 -3.67 -7.69 -7.63
N HIS A 296 -4.21 -6.54 -7.20
CA HIS A 296 -3.52 -5.68 -6.26
C HIS A 296 -3.29 -6.35 -4.91
N LEU A 297 -2.37 -5.79 -4.14
CA LEU A 297 -2.10 -6.27 -2.79
C LEU A 297 -3.35 -6.10 -1.91
N LEU A 298 -3.68 -7.16 -1.16
CA LEU A 298 -4.87 -7.25 -0.32
C LEU A 298 -4.52 -7.73 1.08
N SER A 299 -5.00 -7.00 2.09
CA SER A 299 -4.75 -7.27 3.51
C SER A 299 -5.97 -7.03 4.39
N ILE A 300 -5.87 -7.43 5.65
CA ILE A 300 -6.80 -7.08 6.73
C ILE A 300 -6.01 -6.79 8.00
N HIS A 301 -6.37 -5.71 8.70
CA HIS A 301 -5.63 -5.23 9.87
C HIS A 301 -6.42 -5.44 11.17
N ASN A 302 -5.75 -5.99 12.19
CA ASN A 302 -6.34 -6.29 13.50
C ASN A 302 -6.19 -5.14 14.49
N GLY A 303 -7.12 -5.05 15.46
CA GLY A 303 -6.96 -4.26 16.67
C GLY A 303 -6.29 -5.07 17.79
N LYS A 304 -6.91 -6.16 18.21
CA LYS A 304 -6.42 -7.04 19.28
C LYS A 304 -6.23 -8.47 18.83
N ARG A 305 -7.16 -8.98 18.02
CA ARG A 305 -7.19 -10.38 17.58
C ARG A 305 -6.68 -10.50 16.15
N LEU A 306 -5.57 -11.20 15.98
CA LEU A 306 -5.05 -11.52 14.65
C LEU A 306 -6.11 -12.25 13.82
N PHE A 307 -6.29 -11.84 12.58
CA PHE A 307 -7.02 -12.60 11.59
C PHE A 307 -6.18 -13.79 11.12
N ASN A 308 -6.81 -14.79 10.53
CA ASN A 308 -6.07 -15.88 9.91
C ASN A 308 -5.34 -15.39 8.65
N GLN A 309 -4.10 -14.98 8.82
CA GLN A 309 -3.26 -14.42 7.74
C GLN A 309 -2.83 -15.47 6.69
N THR A 310 -3.19 -16.75 6.87
CA THR A 310 -2.87 -17.79 5.87
C THR A 310 -3.91 -17.91 4.75
N ARG A 311 -4.96 -17.11 4.78
CA ARG A 311 -6.00 -17.11 3.74
C ARG A 311 -5.39 -16.85 2.35
N PRO A 312 -5.82 -17.57 1.30
CA PRO A 312 -5.23 -17.47 -0.05
C PRO A 312 -5.48 -16.09 -0.70
N TRP A 313 -6.58 -15.43 -0.38
CA TRP A 313 -6.89 -14.09 -0.89
C TRP A 313 -6.06 -12.98 -0.22
N LEU A 314 -5.41 -13.21 0.92
CA LEU A 314 -4.48 -12.27 1.54
C LEU A 314 -3.10 -12.39 0.88
N THR A 315 -2.62 -11.30 0.31
CA THR A 315 -1.29 -11.23 -0.33
C THR A 315 -0.18 -10.99 0.69
N HIS A 316 -0.47 -10.19 1.72
CA HIS A 316 0.46 -9.86 2.81
C HIS A 316 -0.30 -9.75 4.13
N ALA A 317 0.40 -9.84 5.23
CA ALA A 317 -0.15 -9.68 6.57
C ALA A 317 0.02 -8.24 7.04
N SER A 318 -1.09 -7.53 7.27
CA SER A 318 -1.12 -6.22 7.94
C SER A 318 -1.43 -6.43 9.42
N ILE A 319 -0.52 -6.02 10.30
CA ILE A 319 -0.58 -6.39 11.72
C ILE A 319 -0.38 -5.17 12.63
N GLN A 320 -1.24 -5.06 13.65
CA GLN A 320 -1.01 -4.18 14.79
C GLN A 320 -0.33 -4.96 15.91
N ASN A 321 0.97 -4.79 16.05
CA ASN A 321 1.71 -5.36 17.18
C ASN A 321 3.04 -4.64 17.41
N GLY A 322 3.05 -3.65 18.30
CA GLY A 322 4.28 -2.93 18.62
C GLY A 322 5.35 -3.77 19.30
N SER A 323 5.01 -4.83 20.02
CA SER A 323 6.01 -5.67 20.68
C SER A 323 6.74 -6.61 19.73
N ALA A 324 6.16 -6.89 18.55
CA ALA A 324 6.78 -7.74 17.55
C ALA A 324 8.08 -7.15 16.97
N VAL A 325 8.20 -5.83 16.97
CA VAL A 325 9.34 -5.09 16.42
C VAL A 325 10.21 -4.43 17.49
N GLU A 326 10.11 -4.88 18.72
CA GLU A 326 11.08 -4.54 19.79
C GLU A 326 12.35 -5.41 19.72
N ASP A 327 12.26 -6.52 18.99
CA ASP A 327 13.31 -7.52 18.83
C ASP A 327 13.16 -8.21 17.46
N PRO A 328 14.21 -8.29 16.62
CA PRO A 328 14.16 -8.96 15.33
C PRO A 328 13.61 -10.38 15.38
N ALA A 329 13.98 -11.18 16.37
CA ALA A 329 13.53 -12.57 16.52
C ALA A 329 12.00 -12.70 16.63
N ARG A 330 11.33 -11.71 17.20
CA ARG A 330 9.87 -11.71 17.29
C ARG A 330 9.22 -11.41 15.94
N ALA A 331 9.77 -10.49 15.17
CA ALA A 331 9.31 -10.18 13.82
C ALA A 331 9.42 -11.40 12.90
N GLU A 332 10.53 -12.12 12.98
CA GLU A 332 10.78 -13.37 12.22
C GLU A 332 9.72 -14.44 12.49
N LEU A 333 9.22 -14.58 13.71
CA LEU A 333 8.17 -15.56 14.04
C LEU A 333 6.90 -15.35 13.23
N PHE A 334 6.48 -14.10 13.01
CA PHE A 334 5.32 -13.80 12.19
C PHE A 334 5.58 -14.14 10.72
N ARG A 335 6.76 -13.81 10.24
CA ARG A 335 7.21 -14.13 8.89
C ARG A 335 7.19 -15.65 8.62
N ASP A 336 7.77 -16.42 9.53
CA ASP A 336 7.82 -17.88 9.42
C ASP A 336 6.44 -18.53 9.55
N ALA A 337 5.59 -17.98 10.43
CA ALA A 337 4.25 -18.50 10.66
C ALA A 337 3.32 -18.29 9.45
N PHE A 338 3.37 -17.12 8.82
CA PHE A 338 2.42 -16.76 7.76
C PHE A 338 2.97 -16.96 6.34
N ARG A 339 4.30 -17.06 6.17
CA ARG A 339 5.00 -17.31 4.90
C ARG A 339 4.58 -16.36 3.77
N LYS A 340 4.48 -15.09 4.09
CA LYS A 340 4.18 -13.98 3.19
C LYS A 340 4.81 -12.69 3.73
N PRO A 341 4.84 -11.58 2.97
CA PRO A 341 5.31 -10.30 3.50
C PRO A 341 4.53 -9.91 4.76
N ILE A 342 5.23 -9.44 5.77
CA ILE A 342 4.64 -8.93 7.00
C ILE A 342 4.83 -7.41 7.03
N VAL A 343 3.75 -6.69 7.19
CA VAL A 343 3.74 -5.24 7.41
C VAL A 343 3.14 -4.98 8.79
N PHE A 344 3.96 -4.54 9.73
CA PHE A 344 3.49 -4.06 11.01
C PHE A 344 3.04 -2.59 10.84
N ASP A 345 1.83 -2.40 10.36
CA ASP A 345 1.29 -1.06 10.03
C ASP A 345 1.11 -0.18 11.27
N GLU A 346 0.86 -0.78 12.44
CA GLU A 346 0.74 -0.07 13.70
C GLU A 346 1.64 -0.67 14.78
N VAL A 347 2.70 0.07 15.13
CA VAL A 347 3.70 -0.34 16.12
C VAL A 347 3.80 0.61 17.30
N LYS A 348 2.75 1.35 17.61
CA LYS A 348 2.70 2.60 18.36
C LYS A 348 3.34 3.75 17.55
N TYR A 349 3.05 4.99 17.98
CA TYR A 349 3.41 6.19 17.25
C TYR A 349 4.29 7.11 18.08
N GLU A 350 5.25 7.73 17.43
CA GLU A 350 5.99 8.86 17.97
C GLU A 350 5.04 10.00 18.32
N GLY A 351 5.19 10.60 19.50
CA GLY A 351 4.31 11.70 19.85
C GLY A 351 4.19 11.98 21.34
N ASN A 352 3.14 12.74 21.68
CA ASN A 352 2.91 13.20 23.05
C ASN A 352 1.45 13.16 23.52
N ILE A 353 0.56 12.48 22.78
CA ILE A 353 -0.81 12.31 23.26
C ILE A 353 -0.85 11.44 24.52
N PRO A 354 -1.83 11.67 25.45
CA PRO A 354 -1.92 10.91 26.69
C PRO A 354 -2.51 9.49 26.48
N LYS A 355 -1.95 8.77 25.52
CA LYS A 355 -2.30 7.39 25.18
C LYS A 355 -1.02 6.59 24.95
N ARG A 356 -0.91 5.42 25.58
CA ARG A 356 0.28 4.55 25.51
C ARG A 356 0.70 4.15 24.07
N TRP A 357 -0.21 4.25 23.12
CA TRP A 357 0.05 3.89 21.72
C TRP A 357 0.55 5.08 20.88
N GLY A 358 0.46 6.33 21.39
CA GLY A 358 0.79 7.53 20.67
C GLY A 358 1.73 8.46 21.45
N ASN A 359 2.68 7.91 22.23
CA ASN A 359 3.63 8.68 23.04
C ASN A 359 4.98 7.97 23.22
N ILE A 360 5.40 7.19 22.23
CA ILE A 360 6.78 6.68 22.24
C ILE A 360 7.73 7.77 21.73
N SER A 361 9.01 7.64 22.07
CA SER A 361 10.02 8.56 21.55
C SER A 361 10.37 8.24 20.09
N ALA A 362 10.97 9.19 19.40
CA ALA A 362 11.50 9.01 18.05
C ALA A 362 12.54 7.89 17.99
N GLU A 363 13.44 7.82 18.98
CA GLU A 363 14.45 6.76 19.07
C GLU A 363 13.80 5.38 19.14
N GLU A 364 12.73 5.25 19.93
CA GLU A 364 11.99 3.99 20.03
C GLU A 364 11.32 3.61 18.69
N LEU A 365 10.73 4.58 17.97
CA LEU A 365 10.14 4.30 16.68
C LEU A 365 11.19 3.91 15.64
N VAL A 366 12.31 4.63 15.57
CA VAL A 366 13.44 4.30 14.69
C VAL A 366 14.01 2.92 15.02
N HIS A 367 14.14 2.59 16.31
CA HIS A 367 14.55 1.25 16.74
C HIS A 367 13.61 0.17 16.20
N ARG A 368 12.30 0.37 16.26
CA ARG A 368 11.30 -0.58 15.76
C ARG A 368 11.40 -0.79 14.24
N PHE A 369 11.65 0.27 13.48
CA PHE A 369 11.91 0.16 12.06
C PHE A 369 13.13 -0.69 11.75
N TRP A 370 14.24 -0.46 12.44
CA TRP A 370 15.45 -1.26 12.27
C TRP A 370 15.24 -2.71 12.69
N ALA A 371 14.64 -2.96 13.86
CA ALA A 371 14.37 -4.31 14.34
C ALA A 371 13.44 -5.08 13.40
N GLY A 372 12.36 -4.44 12.90
CA GLY A 372 11.48 -5.05 11.91
C GLY A 372 12.20 -5.35 10.59
N THR A 373 13.02 -4.43 10.10
CA THR A 373 13.82 -4.61 8.88
C THR A 373 14.78 -5.80 9.01
N ILE A 374 15.49 -5.91 10.13
CA ILE A 374 16.40 -7.04 10.40
C ILE A 374 15.62 -8.34 10.53
N GLY A 375 14.41 -8.32 11.09
CA GLY A 375 13.50 -9.47 11.11
C GLY A 375 12.90 -9.82 9.75
N GLY A 376 13.31 -9.14 8.67
CA GLY A 376 12.82 -9.39 7.31
C GLY A 376 11.37 -8.99 7.09
N THR A 377 10.90 -7.95 7.79
CA THR A 377 9.54 -7.43 7.77
C THR A 377 9.51 -5.93 7.48
N TYR A 378 8.33 -5.35 7.35
CA TYR A 378 8.12 -3.93 7.10
C TYR A 378 7.38 -3.29 8.27
N VAL A 379 7.62 -1.99 8.50
CA VAL A 379 7.04 -1.25 9.61
C VAL A 379 6.36 0.01 9.10
N GLY A 380 5.21 0.36 9.69
CA GLY A 380 4.44 1.56 9.43
C GLY A 380 4.77 2.69 10.40
N HIS A 381 4.86 3.90 9.85
CA HIS A 381 5.05 5.15 10.59
C HIS A 381 3.71 5.79 10.92
N GLY A 382 3.69 6.54 11.99
CA GLY A 382 2.69 7.54 12.33
C GLY A 382 3.21 8.41 13.46
N GLU A 383 2.75 9.66 13.53
CA GLU A 383 3.06 10.55 14.63
C GLU A 383 1.84 11.27 15.18
N THR A 384 1.86 11.53 16.46
CA THR A 384 0.72 12.01 17.25
C THR A 384 1.13 13.15 18.18
N TYR A 385 1.75 14.19 17.63
CA TYR A 385 2.08 15.40 18.36
C TYR A 385 0.88 16.32 18.46
N LEU A 386 0.43 16.60 19.69
CA LEU A 386 -0.56 17.63 19.96
C LEU A 386 -0.03 18.99 19.51
N SER A 387 -0.89 19.76 18.86
CA SER A 387 -0.61 21.11 18.41
C SER A 387 -1.82 22.02 18.63
N PRO A 388 -1.63 23.35 18.69
CA PRO A 388 -2.73 24.30 18.92
C PRO A 388 -3.83 24.29 17.86
N ASP A 389 -3.51 23.84 16.64
CA ASP A 389 -4.42 23.70 15.51
C ASP A 389 -5.17 22.35 15.48
N ASP A 390 -4.90 21.46 16.45
CA ASP A 390 -5.49 20.12 16.55
C ASP A 390 -5.26 19.22 15.32
N ILE A 391 -4.20 19.51 14.56
CA ILE A 391 -3.81 18.75 13.37
C ILE A 391 -2.69 17.77 13.76
N LEU A 392 -3.04 16.49 13.81
CA LEU A 392 -2.11 15.39 14.03
C LEU A 392 -1.89 14.65 12.72
N TRP A 393 -0.63 14.44 12.34
CA TRP A 393 -0.26 13.75 11.10
C TRP A 393 -0.97 12.40 10.92
N TRP A 394 -0.88 11.53 11.91
CA TRP A 394 -1.53 10.22 11.91
C TRP A 394 -3.03 10.26 11.58
N SER A 395 -3.70 11.34 11.95
CA SER A 395 -5.13 11.55 11.73
C SER A 395 -5.42 12.31 10.44
N LYS A 396 -5.02 13.60 10.42
CA LYS A 396 -5.45 14.57 9.43
C LYS A 396 -4.40 14.89 8.35
N GLY A 397 -3.18 14.41 8.51
CA GLY A 397 -2.06 14.83 7.67
C GLY A 397 -1.46 16.17 8.13
N GLY A 398 -1.11 17.04 7.19
CA GLY A 398 -0.51 18.34 7.45
C GLY A 398 1.02 18.30 7.39
N VAL A 399 1.70 18.59 8.49
CA VAL A 399 3.17 18.67 8.57
C VAL A 399 3.70 17.64 9.55
N LEU A 400 4.77 16.95 9.19
CA LEU A 400 5.54 16.09 10.08
C LEU A 400 6.28 16.94 11.13
N LYS A 401 6.19 16.55 12.40
CA LYS A 401 6.75 17.25 13.56
C LYS A 401 7.78 16.40 14.31
N GLY A 402 7.81 15.11 13.99
CA GLY A 402 8.66 14.13 14.66
C GLY A 402 10.12 14.18 14.23
N GLU A 403 10.95 13.52 15.00
CA GLU A 403 12.37 13.36 14.70
C GLU A 403 12.70 12.06 13.96
N SER A 404 11.75 11.11 13.89
CA SER A 404 11.94 9.85 13.18
C SER A 404 12.02 10.01 11.65
N PRO A 405 11.26 10.87 10.95
CA PRO A 405 11.27 10.90 9.48
C PRO A 405 12.66 11.08 8.84
N PRO A 406 13.54 11.98 9.29
CA PRO A 406 14.90 12.06 8.74
C PRO A 406 15.73 10.78 8.97
N ARG A 407 15.50 10.05 10.08
CA ARG A 407 16.17 8.78 10.40
C ARG A 407 15.62 7.64 9.55
N LEU A 408 14.35 7.70 9.19
CA LEU A 408 13.73 6.77 8.23
C LEU A 408 14.22 7.05 6.81
N GLU A 409 14.48 8.29 6.45
CA GLU A 409 15.16 8.61 5.18
C GLU A 409 16.58 8.02 5.14
N PHE A 410 17.30 8.03 6.25
CA PHE A 410 18.60 7.35 6.35
C PHE A 410 18.45 5.83 6.17
N LEU A 411 17.46 5.21 6.80
CA LEU A 411 17.13 3.78 6.58
C LEU A 411 16.79 3.52 5.11
N ARG A 412 15.99 4.37 4.49
CA ARG A 412 15.63 4.26 3.05
C ARG A 412 16.87 4.21 2.16
N LYS A 413 17.86 5.09 2.43
CA LYS A 413 19.15 5.09 1.72
C LYS A 413 19.95 3.81 1.95
N VAL A 414 19.98 3.29 3.16
CA VAL A 414 20.63 2.00 3.47
C VAL A 414 19.94 0.85 2.73
N LEU A 415 18.62 0.86 2.66
CA LEU A 415 17.85 -0.16 1.94
C LEU A 415 18.01 -0.06 0.41
N ALA A 416 18.13 1.15 -0.14
CA ALA A 416 18.39 1.33 -1.57
C ALA A 416 19.71 0.69 -2.02
N ASP A 417 20.70 0.65 -1.13
CA ASP A 417 22.03 0.03 -1.32
C ASP A 417 22.07 -1.47 -0.88
N SER A 418 20.94 -2.06 -0.58
CA SER A 418 20.81 -3.45 -0.13
C SER A 418 20.43 -4.37 -1.30
N PRO A 419 20.54 -5.70 -1.13
CA PRO A 419 20.13 -6.66 -2.16
C PRO A 419 18.73 -6.40 -2.71
N ALA A 420 18.59 -6.54 -4.04
CA ALA A 420 17.34 -6.30 -4.74
C ALA A 420 16.22 -7.23 -4.25
N GLU A 421 16.59 -8.47 -3.90
CA GLU A 421 15.67 -9.50 -3.45
C GLU A 421 15.02 -9.20 -2.08
N GLY A 422 15.65 -8.33 -1.27
CA GLY A 422 15.20 -7.96 0.07
C GLY A 422 16.25 -8.20 1.15
N ILE A 423 15.87 -7.90 2.39
CA ILE A 423 16.67 -8.17 3.59
C ILE A 423 16.07 -9.37 4.30
N ASP A 424 16.78 -10.49 4.29
CA ASP A 424 16.36 -11.73 4.93
C ASP A 424 17.14 -11.98 6.22
N PRO A 425 16.51 -12.52 7.29
CA PRO A 425 17.23 -13.03 8.46
C PRO A 425 18.21 -14.11 8.05
N ILE A 426 19.45 -14.04 8.56
CA ILE A 426 20.53 -14.97 8.19
C ILE A 426 20.71 -16.07 9.23
N ASP A 427 20.79 -15.71 10.51
CA ASP A 427 20.99 -16.66 11.61
C ASP A 427 19.96 -16.44 12.73
N LYS A 428 18.71 -16.69 12.38
CA LYS A 428 17.55 -16.42 13.22
C LYS A 428 17.48 -17.22 14.53
N TRP A 429 18.19 -18.32 14.62
CA TRP A 429 18.12 -19.20 15.79
C TRP A 429 19.01 -18.73 16.94
N GLN A 430 20.16 -18.14 16.63
CA GLN A 430 21.17 -17.81 17.62
C GLN A 430 21.57 -16.34 17.60
N ASN A 431 21.54 -15.71 16.44
CA ASN A 431 21.97 -14.33 16.25
C ASN A 431 20.95 -13.56 15.38
N PRO A 432 19.76 -13.28 15.92
CA PRO A 432 18.68 -12.63 15.17
C PRO A 432 19.00 -11.20 14.72
N GLU A 433 20.12 -10.64 15.20
CA GLU A 433 20.63 -9.35 14.77
C GLU A 433 21.25 -9.34 13.37
N TYR A 434 21.42 -10.52 12.71
CA TYR A 434 22.01 -10.64 11.38
C TYR A 434 20.95 -10.76 10.30
N ALA A 435 20.97 -9.84 9.34
CA ALA A 435 20.11 -9.91 8.16
C ALA A 435 20.84 -9.48 6.88
N GLY A 436 20.28 -9.76 5.74
CA GLY A 436 20.82 -9.40 4.43
C GLY A 436 20.75 -10.52 3.42
N LYS A 437 21.85 -10.77 2.71
CA LYS A 437 22.05 -11.89 1.77
C LYS A 437 23.36 -12.59 2.13
N SER A 438 23.25 -13.81 2.60
CA SER A 438 24.42 -14.58 3.04
C SER A 438 25.51 -14.62 1.98
N ALA A 439 26.78 -14.47 2.39
CA ALA A 439 27.97 -14.39 1.55
C ALA A 439 28.10 -13.12 0.67
N GLU A 440 27.12 -12.20 0.65
CA GLU A 440 27.14 -11.01 -0.19
C GLU A 440 27.00 -9.71 0.61
N TYR A 441 26.00 -9.64 1.47
CA TYR A 441 25.62 -8.42 2.18
C TYR A 441 25.05 -8.74 3.56
N TYR A 442 25.57 -8.06 4.59
CA TYR A 442 25.09 -8.23 5.94
C TYR A 442 24.81 -6.88 6.60
N LEU A 443 23.71 -6.82 7.31
CA LEU A 443 23.39 -5.81 8.31
C LEU A 443 23.33 -6.49 9.67
N ILE A 444 24.13 -6.04 10.63
CA ILE A 444 24.12 -6.52 11.99
C ILE A 444 23.67 -5.36 12.88
N TYR A 445 22.44 -5.41 13.37
CA TYR A 445 21.85 -4.34 14.17
C TYR A 445 21.99 -4.62 15.66
N LEU A 446 22.73 -3.78 16.36
CA LEU A 446 23.07 -3.96 17.77
C LEU A 446 22.01 -3.36 18.74
N GLY A 447 20.91 -2.84 18.18
CA GLY A 447 19.76 -2.37 18.96
C GLY A 447 20.14 -1.33 20.02
N LYS A 448 19.66 -1.53 21.23
CA LYS A 448 19.87 -0.62 22.38
C LYS A 448 21.20 -0.87 23.12
N GLU A 449 21.95 -1.89 22.72
CA GLU A 449 23.25 -2.20 23.27
C GLU A 449 24.28 -1.09 22.98
N LYS A 450 25.30 -0.98 23.81
CA LYS A 450 26.33 0.07 23.73
C LYS A 450 27.74 -0.52 23.71
N PRO A 451 28.05 -1.46 22.81
CA PRO A 451 29.37 -2.04 22.74
C PRO A 451 30.38 -1.02 22.23
N THR A 452 31.63 -1.16 22.69
CA THR A 452 32.77 -0.35 22.23
C THR A 452 33.59 -1.05 21.15
N GLU A 453 33.34 -2.33 20.95
CA GLU A 453 33.98 -3.15 19.92
C GLU A 453 33.10 -4.31 19.53
N TRP A 454 33.26 -4.82 18.32
CA TRP A 454 32.60 -6.01 17.81
C TRP A 454 33.60 -6.92 17.10
N LEU A 455 33.65 -8.20 17.48
CA LEU A 455 34.51 -9.18 16.83
C LEU A 455 33.97 -9.48 15.46
N PHE A 456 34.78 -9.29 14.40
CA PHE A 456 34.35 -9.61 13.04
C PHE A 456 34.08 -11.12 12.91
N LYS A 457 32.82 -11.47 12.82
CA LYS A 457 32.35 -12.84 12.61
C LYS A 457 31.13 -12.86 11.69
N LEU A 458 31.04 -13.84 10.82
CA LEU A 458 29.89 -14.03 9.94
C LEU A 458 29.37 -15.46 10.10
N PRO A 459 28.04 -15.67 10.10
CA PRO A 459 27.46 -17.01 10.06
C PRO A 459 28.01 -17.80 8.88
N ASN A 460 28.18 -19.09 9.06
CA ASN A 460 28.68 -19.97 8.02
C ASN A 460 27.79 -19.85 6.76
N PRO A 461 28.33 -19.37 5.62
CA PRO A 461 27.53 -19.21 4.44
C PRO A 461 27.03 -20.57 3.94
N PRO A 462 25.80 -20.65 3.43
CA PRO A 462 25.28 -21.88 2.86
C PRO A 462 26.18 -22.32 1.69
N GLN A 463 26.36 -23.62 1.54
CA GLN A 463 27.06 -24.18 0.37
C GLN A 463 26.16 -24.02 -0.87
N LEU A 464 26.20 -22.85 -1.48
CA LEU A 464 25.47 -22.56 -2.71
C LEU A 464 26.36 -22.86 -3.92
N VAL A 465 25.78 -23.50 -4.92
CA VAL A 465 26.45 -23.75 -6.20
C VAL A 465 26.87 -22.41 -6.81
N GLY A 466 28.14 -22.28 -7.16
CA GLY A 466 28.69 -21.07 -7.80
C GLY A 466 29.36 -20.08 -6.84
N LEU A 467 29.25 -20.25 -5.52
CA LEU A 467 30.03 -19.45 -4.58
C LEU A 467 31.45 -20.01 -4.41
N PRO A 468 32.48 -19.15 -4.31
CA PRO A 468 33.80 -19.58 -3.92
C PRO A 468 33.79 -20.08 -2.47
N PRO A 469 34.81 -20.88 -2.06
CA PRO A 469 35.02 -21.19 -0.66
C PRO A 469 35.07 -19.91 0.18
N ALA A 470 34.50 -19.95 1.41
CA ALA A 470 34.41 -18.78 2.27
C ALA A 470 35.79 -18.12 2.52
N GLU A 471 36.84 -18.92 2.64
CA GLU A 471 38.22 -18.45 2.84
C GLU A 471 38.79 -17.66 1.65
N LYS A 472 38.17 -17.72 0.49
CA LYS A 472 38.52 -16.92 -0.70
C LYS A 472 37.67 -15.65 -0.83
N MET A 473 36.70 -15.44 0.05
CA MET A 473 35.85 -14.26 0.05
C MET A 473 36.55 -13.11 0.81
N THR A 474 36.41 -11.92 0.26
CA THR A 474 36.90 -10.68 0.87
C THR A 474 35.73 -9.72 1.11
N PHE A 475 35.77 -9.02 2.24
CA PHE A 475 34.68 -8.13 2.64
C PHE A 475 35.22 -6.77 3.06
N THR A 476 34.43 -5.73 2.84
CA THR A 476 34.55 -4.42 3.48
C THR A 476 33.53 -4.32 4.61
N ALA A 477 33.77 -3.40 5.54
CA ALA A 477 32.84 -3.13 6.64
C ALA A 477 32.67 -1.63 6.87
N GLU A 478 31.51 -1.25 7.37
CA GLU A 478 31.15 0.11 7.78
C GLU A 478 30.37 0.06 9.08
N VAL A 479 30.52 1.09 9.90
CA VAL A 479 29.71 1.31 11.10
C VAL A 479 28.71 2.42 10.78
N LEU A 480 27.43 2.12 10.89
CA LEU A 480 26.34 3.05 10.71
C LEU A 480 25.77 3.41 12.08
N ASP A 481 25.54 4.69 12.31
CA ASP A 481 24.79 5.18 13.47
C ASP A 481 23.37 5.54 13.00
N ALA A 482 22.42 4.70 13.33
CA ALA A 482 21.03 4.85 12.86
C ALA A 482 20.35 6.12 13.41
N TRP A 483 20.76 6.59 14.58
CA TRP A 483 20.22 7.79 15.20
C TRP A 483 20.87 9.07 14.66
N ASN A 484 22.22 9.11 14.59
CA ASN A 484 22.95 10.28 14.10
C ASN A 484 23.10 10.29 12.56
N MET A 485 22.61 9.28 11.87
CA MET A 485 22.58 9.18 10.39
C MET A 485 23.98 9.26 9.77
N THR A 486 24.96 8.61 10.38
CA THR A 486 26.34 8.61 9.90
C THR A 486 26.78 7.23 9.42
N VAL A 487 27.70 7.23 8.44
CA VAL A 487 28.39 6.03 7.94
C VAL A 487 29.87 6.23 8.10
N THR A 488 30.54 5.34 8.84
CA THR A 488 31.98 5.37 9.08
C THR A 488 32.62 4.11 8.48
N PRO A 489 33.45 4.22 7.42
CA PRO A 489 34.16 3.07 6.87
C PRO A 489 35.14 2.49 7.87
N VAL A 490 35.26 1.16 7.86
CA VAL A 490 36.30 0.44 8.60
C VAL A 490 37.51 0.22 7.69
N GLU A 491 38.71 0.58 8.15
CA GLU A 491 39.91 0.52 7.32
C GLU A 491 40.28 -0.93 6.92
N GLY A 492 40.58 -1.10 5.65
CA GLY A 492 41.06 -2.34 5.03
C GLY A 492 39.94 -3.35 4.78
N THR A 493 40.33 -4.50 4.23
CA THR A 493 39.43 -5.60 3.88
C THR A 493 39.59 -6.76 4.87
N PHE A 494 38.54 -7.55 5.01
CA PHE A 494 38.46 -8.73 5.85
C PHE A 494 38.45 -9.99 5.00
N THR A 495 39.37 -10.92 5.30
CA THR A 495 39.40 -12.25 4.71
C THR A 495 39.02 -13.29 5.75
N LEU A 496 38.34 -14.32 5.35
CA LEU A 496 37.70 -15.25 6.26
C LEU A 496 38.59 -16.45 6.61
N LYS A 497 38.47 -16.92 7.84
CA LYS A 497 38.91 -18.25 8.29
C LYS A 497 37.80 -18.88 9.12
N LYS A 498 37.67 -20.18 9.06
CA LYS A 498 36.75 -20.94 9.92
C LYS A 498 37.12 -20.73 11.40
N LEU A 499 36.15 -20.32 12.22
CA LEU A 499 36.30 -20.22 13.67
C LEU A 499 35.81 -21.51 14.35
N ASP A 500 34.64 -21.95 13.98
CA ASP A 500 33.96 -23.15 14.46
C ASP A 500 32.97 -23.68 13.37
N ASP A 501 32.05 -24.53 13.76
CA ASP A 501 31.10 -25.11 12.80
C ASP A 501 29.98 -24.13 12.37
N TYR A 502 29.86 -23.00 13.04
CA TYR A 502 28.79 -22.03 12.82
C TYR A 502 29.28 -20.70 12.24
N PHE A 503 30.56 -20.34 12.49
CA PHE A 503 31.07 -19.03 12.14
C PHE A 503 32.43 -19.04 11.44
N TYR A 504 32.55 -18.04 10.54
CA TYR A 504 33.81 -17.57 10.01
C TYR A 504 34.19 -16.24 10.66
N GLY A 505 35.45 -15.99 10.90
CA GLY A 505 35.96 -14.72 11.37
C GLY A 505 37.10 -14.17 10.52
N ASP A 506 37.55 -12.97 10.83
CA ASP A 506 38.69 -12.38 10.15
C ASP A 506 39.98 -13.22 10.40
N THR A 507 40.75 -13.46 9.35
CA THR A 507 42.02 -14.22 9.43
C THR A 507 43.00 -13.60 10.44
N LYS A 508 42.95 -12.26 10.59
CA LYS A 508 43.79 -11.49 11.54
C LYS A 508 43.16 -11.35 12.93
N GLY A 509 41.93 -11.83 13.12
CA GLY A 509 41.20 -11.73 14.40
C GLY A 509 40.86 -10.31 14.82
N ARG A 510 40.64 -9.42 13.84
CA ARG A 510 40.35 -8.00 14.11
C ARG A 510 38.98 -7.80 14.73
N LYS A 511 38.88 -6.76 15.54
CA LYS A 511 37.64 -6.21 16.07
C LYS A 511 37.37 -4.87 15.42
N ILE A 512 36.13 -4.62 15.12
CA ILE A 512 35.64 -3.32 14.66
C ILE A 512 35.39 -2.45 15.89
N LYS A 513 35.98 -1.26 15.92
CA LYS A 513 35.74 -0.27 16.99
C LYS A 513 34.33 0.33 16.81
N LEU A 514 33.63 0.46 17.92
CA LEU A 514 32.27 1.02 17.98
C LEU A 514 32.25 2.22 18.97
N PRO A 515 31.34 3.17 18.78
CA PRO A 515 31.33 4.41 19.57
C PRO A 515 30.81 4.26 21.00
N GLY A 516 30.39 3.06 21.44
CA GLY A 516 29.79 2.85 22.76
C GLY A 516 28.41 3.51 22.94
N LYS A 517 27.66 3.63 21.86
CA LYS A 517 26.33 4.23 21.80
C LYS A 517 25.30 3.22 21.32
N PRO A 518 23.99 3.40 21.61
CA PRO A 518 22.94 2.53 21.08
C PRO A 518 22.73 2.78 19.58
N TYR A 519 21.93 1.90 18.96
CA TYR A 519 21.44 1.99 17.57
C TYR A 519 22.54 1.94 16.51
N GLN A 520 23.61 1.19 16.80
CA GLN A 520 24.69 0.95 15.85
C GLN A 520 24.35 -0.22 14.94
N VAL A 521 24.74 -0.10 13.67
CA VAL A 521 24.61 -1.14 12.66
C VAL A 521 25.98 -1.39 12.06
N ILE A 522 26.37 -2.64 11.89
CA ILE A 522 27.54 -3.00 11.11
C ILE A 522 27.06 -3.48 9.76
N ARG A 523 27.46 -2.77 8.71
CA ARG A 523 27.20 -3.17 7.32
C ARG A 523 28.45 -3.81 6.74
N ILE A 524 28.30 -5.02 6.20
CA ILE A 524 29.40 -5.77 5.59
C ILE A 524 29.02 -6.11 4.16
N LYS A 525 29.93 -5.81 3.23
CA LYS A 525 29.75 -6.06 1.79
C LYS A 525 30.89 -6.90 1.25
N ARG A 526 30.55 -7.87 0.41
CA ARG A 526 31.54 -8.64 -0.33
C ARG A 526 32.22 -7.75 -1.38
N VAL A 527 33.53 -7.92 -1.53
CA VAL A 527 34.31 -7.34 -2.62
C VAL A 527 34.36 -8.35 -3.75
N HIS A 528 33.92 -7.96 -4.92
CA HIS A 528 34.02 -8.76 -6.15
C HIS A 528 35.30 -8.42 -6.93
N ASP A 529 35.88 -9.40 -7.63
CA ASP A 529 37.17 -9.24 -8.34
C ASP A 529 37.15 -8.20 -9.49
N SER A 530 36.03 -7.53 -9.71
CA SER A 530 35.84 -6.50 -10.72
C SER A 530 35.75 -5.06 -10.18
N ASP A 531 35.92 -4.89 -8.89
CA ASP A 531 35.86 -3.58 -8.22
C ASP A 531 37.30 -3.07 -7.86
#